data_62ac5786468adcd6a10284f7359f5378
#
_entry.id   62ac5786468adcd6a10284f7359f5378
#
_cell.length_a   1.000
_cell.length_b   1.000
_cell.length_c   1.000
_cell.angle_alpha   90.00
_cell.angle_beta   90.00
_cell.angle_gamma   90.00
#
_symmetry.space_group_name_H-M   'P 1'
#
loop_
_entity.id
_entity.type
_entity.pdbx_description
1 polymer ?
#
loop_
_entity_poly.entity_id
_entity_poly.type
_entity_poly.pdbx_seq_one_letter_code
_entity_poly.pdbx_strand_id
1 'polypeptide(L)'
;MNIAINDPYASRTDRTSAIIARRDPVVYGGGTYASALATDQVSSYERDGFLMLEDVFSADEVQELLDEVGRMSADPAIVSQKEAITEPGSDEVRSIFRVHELSKMLGRLACDPRLIHVARQLLGSEVYMHQSRANMKPGFKGKEFYWHSDFETWHVEDGMPGMRALSCSVLLTDNNACNGPLMLVPGSHQQFISCQGITPDEHYKKSLKKQEYGVPDPVSLRLLAEQGGIRPMTAKAGSVVFFECNTMHGSNGNISPWPRANVFMVYNSMENTLEAPRYGLAPRPEYIATRKQFTPLVPLEEAVTA
;
A
#
# COMPACT_ATOMS: atom_id res chain seq x y z
N MET A 1 -4.95 4.15 32.88
CA MET A 1 -3.82 3.30 32.47
C MET A 1 -2.79 4.18 31.78
N ASN A 2 -1.59 4.29 32.32
CA ASN A 2 -0.49 4.99 31.66
C ASN A 2 0.03 4.12 30.52
N ILE A 3 -0.51 4.29 29.32
CA ILE A 3 -0.06 3.60 28.13
C ILE A 3 0.67 4.61 27.24
N ALA A 4 1.82 4.24 26.80
CA ALA A 4 2.65 4.86 25.77
C ALA A 4 3.39 6.13 26.16
N ILE A 5 4.24 6.04 27.12
CA ILE A 5 5.19 7.10 27.42
C ILE A 5 6.26 7.25 26.32
N ASN A 6 6.31 6.36 25.30
CA ASN A 6 7.41 6.34 24.32
C ASN A 6 7.01 5.97 22.89
N ASP A 7 5.74 6.14 22.47
CA ASP A 7 5.37 5.94 21.08
C ASP A 7 5.65 7.22 20.28
N PRO A 8 6.64 7.21 19.36
CA PRO A 8 6.99 8.40 18.58
C PRO A 8 5.91 8.80 17.58
N TYR A 9 5.02 7.87 17.23
CA TYR A 9 3.97 8.02 16.22
C TYR A 9 2.57 7.79 16.79
N ALA A 10 2.34 8.23 18.03
CA ALA A 10 1.03 8.10 18.68
C ALA A 10 -0.06 8.77 17.85
N SER A 11 -1.10 8.01 17.49
CA SER A 11 -2.22 8.43 16.66
C SER A 11 -3.54 7.85 17.19
N ARG A 12 -4.66 8.41 16.77
CA ARG A 12 -6.01 8.01 17.18
C ARG A 12 -6.18 7.96 18.70
N THR A 13 -5.66 9.00 19.33
CA THR A 13 -5.84 9.28 20.75
C THR A 13 -6.84 10.44 20.92
N ASP A 14 -7.25 10.74 22.16
CA ASP A 14 -8.11 11.91 22.46
C ASP A 14 -7.41 13.26 22.24
N ARG A 15 -6.16 13.24 21.78
CA ARG A 15 -5.37 14.44 21.49
C ARG A 15 -5.75 15.01 20.12
N THR A 16 -5.57 16.31 19.96
CA THR A 16 -5.65 16.98 18.65
C THR A 16 -4.61 16.42 17.69
N SER A 17 -4.92 16.40 16.41
CA SER A 17 -3.96 16.04 15.35
C SER A 17 -2.69 16.86 15.46
N ALA A 18 -1.56 16.24 15.17
CA ALA A 18 -0.26 16.89 15.19
C ALA A 18 0.58 16.43 13.99
N ILE A 19 1.43 17.34 13.52
CA ILE A 19 2.45 17.03 12.53
C ILE A 19 3.73 16.69 13.30
N ILE A 20 4.22 15.48 13.13
CA ILE A 20 5.39 14.94 13.82
C ILE A 20 6.49 14.68 12.79
N ALA A 21 7.70 15.16 13.05
CA ALA A 21 8.83 14.87 12.18
C ALA A 21 9.13 13.36 12.17
N ARG A 22 9.37 12.80 10.99
CA ARG A 22 9.80 11.41 10.82
C ARG A 22 11.09 11.17 11.61
N ARG A 23 11.23 9.99 12.21
CA ARG A 23 12.42 9.56 12.96
C ARG A 23 13.15 8.41 12.28
N ASP A 24 12.42 7.60 11.51
CA ASP A 24 12.97 6.45 10.79
C ASP A 24 13.67 6.89 9.49
N PRO A 25 14.69 6.19 9.02
CA PRO A 25 15.23 6.38 7.68
C PRO A 25 14.14 6.20 6.60
N VAL A 26 14.28 6.86 5.46
CA VAL A 26 13.46 6.60 4.27
C VAL A 26 14.02 5.41 3.49
N VAL A 27 15.34 5.41 3.32
CA VAL A 27 16.09 4.33 2.69
C VAL A 27 17.01 3.72 3.73
N TYR A 28 16.86 2.44 3.98
CA TYR A 28 17.62 1.68 4.97
C TYR A 28 18.90 1.07 4.34
N GLY A 29 19.72 1.89 3.73
CA GLY A 29 20.91 1.44 3.03
C GLY A 29 21.83 0.60 3.92
N GLY A 30 22.56 -0.33 3.34
CA GLY A 30 23.48 -1.22 4.05
C GLY A 30 24.22 -2.18 3.14
N GLY A 31 24.05 -2.08 1.84
CA GLY A 31 24.99 -2.58 0.86
C GLY A 31 25.06 -4.08 0.59
N THR A 32 24.20 -4.92 1.16
CA THR A 32 24.21 -6.38 0.90
C THR A 32 23.24 -6.83 -0.20
N TYR A 33 22.28 -5.98 -0.55
CA TYR A 33 21.27 -6.31 -1.58
C TYR A 33 21.65 -5.73 -2.93
N ALA A 34 21.38 -6.48 -4.00
CA ALA A 34 21.68 -6.08 -5.37
C ALA A 34 21.06 -4.72 -5.70
N SER A 35 21.81 -3.88 -6.41
CA SER A 35 21.33 -2.59 -6.91
C SER A 35 20.29 -2.81 -8.02
N ALA A 36 19.02 -2.83 -7.64
CA ALA A 36 17.89 -2.87 -8.57
C ALA A 36 17.57 -1.47 -9.13
N LEU A 37 17.85 -0.44 -8.34
CA LEU A 37 17.67 0.97 -8.69
C LEU A 37 19.02 1.66 -8.83
N ALA A 38 19.11 2.58 -9.78
CA ALA A 38 20.23 3.51 -9.90
C ALA A 38 20.23 4.54 -8.76
N THR A 39 21.38 5.16 -8.49
CA THR A 39 21.55 6.10 -7.37
C THR A 39 20.59 7.30 -7.44
N ASP A 40 20.34 7.83 -8.62
CA ASP A 40 19.41 8.94 -8.86
C ASP A 40 17.95 8.54 -8.60
N GLN A 41 17.58 7.29 -8.92
CA GLN A 41 16.25 6.74 -8.62
C GLN A 41 16.05 6.58 -7.10
N VAL A 42 17.07 6.06 -6.38
CA VAL A 42 17.06 5.98 -4.91
C VAL A 42 16.94 7.37 -4.30
N SER A 43 17.73 8.35 -4.78
CA SER A 43 17.67 9.74 -4.31
C SER A 43 16.31 10.38 -4.58
N SER A 44 15.67 10.07 -5.70
CA SER A 44 14.33 10.56 -6.02
C SER A 44 13.29 9.95 -5.08
N TYR A 45 13.37 8.65 -4.81
CA TYR A 45 12.50 7.98 -3.83
C TYR A 45 12.68 8.57 -2.42
N GLU A 46 13.92 8.79 -2.00
CA GLU A 46 14.22 9.38 -0.68
C GLU A 46 13.69 10.81 -0.53
N ARG A 47 13.74 11.60 -1.59
CA ARG A 47 13.24 12.98 -1.62
C ARG A 47 11.71 13.05 -1.67
N ASP A 48 11.08 12.28 -2.58
CA ASP A 48 9.66 12.41 -2.91
C ASP A 48 8.77 11.43 -2.15
N GLY A 49 9.33 10.32 -1.64
CA GLY A 49 8.60 9.23 -0.98
C GLY A 49 7.99 8.22 -1.95
N PHE A 50 8.27 8.35 -3.24
CA PHE A 50 7.83 7.41 -4.27
C PHE A 50 8.71 7.45 -5.51
N LEU A 51 8.61 6.39 -6.31
CA LEU A 51 9.27 6.25 -7.60
C LEU A 51 8.33 5.55 -8.57
N MET A 52 8.23 6.05 -9.80
CA MET A 52 7.53 5.37 -10.89
C MET A 52 8.54 4.85 -11.90
N LEU A 53 8.43 3.56 -12.23
CA LEU A 53 9.19 2.88 -13.27
C LEU A 53 8.22 2.53 -14.41
N GLU A 54 8.51 3.03 -15.61
CA GLU A 54 7.70 2.74 -16.79
C GLU A 54 8.20 1.47 -17.48
N ASP A 55 7.33 0.81 -18.24
CA ASP A 55 7.65 -0.35 -19.08
C ASP A 55 8.35 -1.53 -18.33
N VAL A 56 7.99 -1.76 -17.06
CA VAL A 56 8.54 -2.86 -16.25
C VAL A 56 8.01 -4.21 -16.69
N PHE A 57 6.73 -4.27 -17.06
CA PHE A 57 6.05 -5.46 -17.58
C PHE A 57 5.62 -5.25 -19.02
N SER A 58 5.81 -6.27 -19.85
CA SER A 58 5.36 -6.27 -21.24
C SER A 58 3.83 -6.28 -21.34
N ALA A 59 3.32 -5.96 -22.52
CA ALA A 59 1.87 -5.99 -22.77
C ALA A 59 1.27 -7.41 -22.57
N ASP A 60 2.00 -8.44 -22.93
CA ASP A 60 1.54 -9.84 -22.77
C ASP A 60 1.48 -10.23 -21.28
N GLU A 61 2.53 -9.91 -20.49
CA GLU A 61 2.52 -10.13 -19.03
C GLU A 61 1.38 -9.37 -18.35
N VAL A 62 1.14 -8.13 -18.75
CA VAL A 62 0.04 -7.31 -18.24
C VAL A 62 -1.30 -7.94 -18.57
N GLN A 63 -1.50 -8.43 -19.79
CA GLN A 63 -2.75 -9.06 -20.22
C GLN A 63 -3.02 -10.34 -19.41
N GLU A 64 -2.01 -11.19 -19.19
CA GLU A 64 -2.14 -12.39 -18.35
C GLU A 64 -2.55 -12.04 -16.92
N LEU A 65 -1.92 -11.03 -16.32
CA LEU A 65 -2.26 -10.56 -14.97
C LEU A 65 -3.67 -9.96 -14.91
N LEU A 66 -4.08 -9.21 -15.92
CA LEU A 66 -5.41 -8.60 -16.01
C LEU A 66 -6.49 -9.67 -16.19
N ASP A 67 -6.25 -10.68 -17.01
CA ASP A 67 -7.16 -11.82 -17.21
C ASP A 67 -7.32 -12.61 -15.90
N GLU A 68 -6.24 -12.83 -15.15
CA GLU A 68 -6.30 -13.52 -13.85
C GLU A 68 -7.10 -12.71 -12.83
N VAL A 69 -6.89 -11.39 -12.74
CA VAL A 69 -7.68 -10.51 -11.86
C VAL A 69 -9.15 -10.51 -12.28
N GLY A 70 -9.44 -10.51 -13.58
CA GLY A 70 -10.78 -10.63 -14.14
C GLY A 70 -11.44 -11.96 -13.76
N ARG A 71 -10.72 -13.07 -13.92
CA ARG A 71 -11.18 -14.41 -13.51
C ARG A 71 -11.52 -14.45 -12.00
N MET A 72 -10.63 -13.93 -11.15
CA MET A 72 -10.84 -13.89 -9.70
C MET A 72 -12.06 -13.05 -9.33
N SER A 73 -12.29 -11.94 -10.01
CA SER A 73 -13.43 -11.04 -9.78
C SER A 73 -14.77 -11.61 -10.26
N ALA A 74 -14.73 -12.57 -11.16
CA ALA A 74 -15.92 -13.27 -11.69
C ALA A 74 -16.20 -14.60 -10.97
N ASP A 75 -15.25 -15.12 -10.16
CA ASP A 75 -15.39 -16.40 -9.48
C ASP A 75 -16.24 -16.26 -8.21
N PRO A 76 -17.47 -16.86 -8.18
CA PRO A 76 -18.33 -16.79 -6.98
C PRO A 76 -17.68 -17.37 -5.72
N ALA A 77 -16.78 -18.35 -5.86
CA ALA A 77 -16.06 -18.93 -4.73
C ALA A 77 -15.07 -17.93 -4.09
N ILE A 78 -14.53 -16.98 -4.85
CA ILE A 78 -13.66 -15.91 -4.36
C ILE A 78 -14.51 -14.73 -3.89
N VAL A 79 -15.46 -14.28 -4.69
CA VAL A 79 -16.27 -13.08 -4.41
C VAL A 79 -17.12 -13.23 -3.15
N SER A 80 -17.52 -14.46 -2.80
CA SER A 80 -18.24 -14.73 -1.54
C SER A 80 -17.38 -14.73 -0.29
N GLN A 81 -16.05 -14.67 -0.42
CA GLN A 81 -15.13 -14.67 0.72
C GLN A 81 -14.99 -13.26 1.31
N LYS A 82 -14.54 -13.22 2.57
CA LYS A 82 -14.27 -11.96 3.30
C LYS A 82 -13.12 -11.13 2.70
N GLU A 83 -12.27 -11.75 1.89
CA GLU A 83 -11.18 -11.14 1.14
C GLU A 83 -11.68 -10.24 0.01
N ALA A 84 -12.89 -10.47 -0.50
CA ALA A 84 -13.49 -9.66 -1.56
C ALA A 84 -14.34 -8.52 -0.98
N ILE A 85 -14.06 -7.31 -1.42
CA ILE A 85 -14.76 -6.09 -1.01
C ILE A 85 -15.47 -5.53 -2.25
N THR A 86 -16.74 -5.23 -2.13
CA THR A 86 -17.53 -4.61 -3.20
C THR A 86 -17.60 -3.10 -3.05
N GLU A 87 -17.86 -2.40 -4.15
CA GLU A 87 -18.11 -0.95 -4.15
C GLU A 87 -19.34 -0.61 -3.30
N PRO A 88 -19.33 0.50 -2.55
CA PRO A 88 -20.49 0.92 -1.78
C PRO A 88 -21.73 1.09 -2.65
N GLY A 89 -22.79 0.32 -2.35
CA GLY A 89 -24.06 0.36 -3.07
C GLY A 89 -24.06 -0.35 -4.44
N SER A 90 -23.10 -1.24 -4.67
CA SER A 90 -22.98 -2.04 -5.89
C SER A 90 -22.41 -3.42 -5.57
N ASP A 91 -22.66 -4.40 -6.45
CA ASP A 91 -22.06 -5.73 -6.40
C ASP A 91 -20.71 -5.80 -7.14
N GLU A 92 -20.25 -4.69 -7.71
CA GLU A 92 -18.97 -4.61 -8.41
C GLU A 92 -17.81 -4.81 -7.41
N VAL A 93 -16.89 -5.69 -7.75
CA VAL A 93 -15.71 -5.94 -6.91
C VAL A 93 -14.79 -4.72 -6.93
N ARG A 94 -14.50 -4.19 -5.74
CA ARG A 94 -13.59 -3.06 -5.51
C ARG A 94 -12.17 -3.52 -5.22
N SER A 95 -12.07 -4.55 -4.38
CA SER A 95 -10.77 -5.09 -4.00
C SER A 95 -10.88 -6.57 -3.66
N ILE A 96 -9.84 -7.33 -3.97
CA ILE A 96 -9.63 -8.70 -3.46
C ILE A 96 -8.31 -8.68 -2.72
N PHE A 97 -8.36 -9.00 -1.42
CA PHE A 97 -7.18 -9.09 -0.55
C PHE A 97 -6.51 -10.46 -0.64
N ARG A 98 -5.26 -10.54 -0.18
CA ARG A 98 -4.46 -11.76 -0.08
C ARG A 98 -4.29 -12.49 -1.42
N VAL A 99 -4.23 -11.71 -2.50
CA VAL A 99 -4.18 -12.25 -3.86
C VAL A 99 -2.94 -13.11 -4.12
N HIS A 100 -1.82 -12.87 -3.41
CA HIS A 100 -0.60 -13.66 -3.53
C HIS A 100 -0.76 -15.12 -3.02
N GLU A 101 -1.78 -15.39 -2.20
CA GLU A 101 -2.11 -16.75 -1.75
C GLU A 101 -3.29 -17.35 -2.54
N LEU A 102 -4.24 -16.50 -2.98
CA LEU A 102 -5.42 -16.93 -3.74
C LEU A 102 -5.12 -17.27 -5.20
N SER A 103 -4.03 -16.73 -5.76
CA SER A 103 -3.60 -16.97 -7.14
C SER A 103 -2.12 -17.31 -7.20
N LYS A 104 -1.78 -18.44 -7.84
CA LYS A 104 -0.39 -18.82 -8.09
C LYS A 104 0.36 -17.80 -8.95
N MET A 105 -0.33 -17.18 -9.92
CA MET A 105 0.25 -16.14 -10.77
C MET A 105 0.60 -14.90 -9.97
N LEU A 106 -0.31 -14.41 -9.13
CA LEU A 106 -0.06 -13.25 -8.28
C LEU A 106 0.90 -13.56 -7.13
N GLY A 107 0.98 -14.82 -6.68
CA GLY A 107 2.03 -15.29 -5.77
C GLY A 107 3.42 -15.24 -6.41
N ARG A 108 3.55 -15.60 -7.69
CA ARG A 108 4.80 -15.43 -8.45
C ARG A 108 5.14 -13.94 -8.64
N LEU A 109 4.15 -13.10 -8.95
CA LEU A 109 4.34 -11.65 -9.06
C LEU A 109 4.89 -11.05 -7.75
N ALA A 110 4.45 -11.53 -6.59
CA ALA A 110 4.97 -11.09 -5.29
C ALA A 110 6.48 -11.39 -5.11
N CYS A 111 6.98 -12.42 -5.80
CA CYS A 111 8.38 -12.84 -5.79
C CYS A 111 9.14 -12.43 -7.07
N ASP A 112 8.54 -11.59 -7.93
CA ASP A 112 9.19 -11.14 -9.17
C ASP A 112 10.44 -10.30 -8.84
N PRO A 113 11.61 -10.63 -9.42
CA PRO A 113 12.86 -9.92 -9.14
C PRO A 113 12.78 -8.41 -9.37
N ARG A 114 12.01 -7.97 -10.36
CA ARG A 114 11.79 -6.55 -10.68
C ARG A 114 11.11 -5.78 -9.55
N LEU A 115 10.40 -6.47 -8.66
CA LEU A 115 9.68 -5.88 -7.51
C LEU A 115 10.44 -6.11 -6.20
N ILE A 116 10.80 -7.36 -5.92
CA ILE A 116 11.37 -7.73 -4.62
C ILE A 116 12.78 -7.17 -4.40
N HIS A 117 13.62 -7.07 -5.44
CA HIS A 117 14.96 -6.48 -5.29
C HIS A 117 14.89 -4.98 -5.02
N VAL A 118 13.94 -4.26 -5.62
CA VAL A 118 13.67 -2.86 -5.28
C VAL A 118 13.29 -2.74 -3.81
N ALA A 119 12.38 -3.59 -3.33
CA ALA A 119 11.96 -3.57 -1.94
C ALA A 119 13.12 -3.89 -0.99
N ARG A 120 13.91 -4.93 -1.27
CA ARG A 120 15.10 -5.28 -0.47
C ARG A 120 16.14 -4.16 -0.45
N GLN A 121 16.40 -3.50 -1.58
CA GLN A 121 17.35 -2.39 -1.66
C GLN A 121 16.91 -1.20 -0.81
N LEU A 122 15.63 -0.80 -0.92
CA LEU A 122 15.11 0.37 -0.20
C LEU A 122 14.96 0.09 1.30
N LEU A 123 14.51 -1.12 1.68
CA LEU A 123 14.29 -1.50 3.07
C LEU A 123 15.54 -2.06 3.77
N GLY A 124 16.61 -2.32 3.01
CA GLY A 124 17.92 -2.81 3.56
C GLY A 124 17.81 -4.13 4.32
N SER A 125 16.90 -5.02 3.93
CA SER A 125 16.64 -6.31 4.60
C SER A 125 15.91 -7.29 3.69
N GLU A 126 15.86 -8.56 4.12
CA GLU A 126 14.85 -9.48 3.62
C GLU A 126 13.45 -8.92 3.90
N VAL A 127 12.49 -9.27 3.03
CA VAL A 127 11.13 -8.75 3.10
C VAL A 127 10.11 -9.87 3.12
N TYR A 128 8.98 -9.62 3.75
CA TYR A 128 7.79 -10.48 3.69
C TYR A 128 6.59 -9.73 3.14
N MET A 129 5.57 -10.46 2.70
CA MET A 129 4.32 -9.87 2.23
C MET A 129 3.45 -9.47 3.42
N HIS A 130 3.38 -8.17 3.71
CA HIS A 130 2.49 -7.64 4.74
C HIS A 130 1.03 -7.66 4.28
N GLN A 131 0.78 -7.20 3.06
CA GLN A 131 -0.55 -7.17 2.44
C GLN A 131 -0.42 -7.31 0.93
N SER A 132 -1.37 -7.96 0.28
CA SER A 132 -1.52 -7.88 -1.17
C SER A 132 -2.99 -7.71 -1.56
N ARG A 133 -3.26 -6.97 -2.61
CA ARG A 133 -4.61 -6.77 -3.12
C ARG A 133 -4.64 -6.47 -4.61
N ALA A 134 -5.62 -7.03 -5.31
CA ALA A 134 -6.07 -6.50 -6.58
C ALA A 134 -7.09 -5.39 -6.28
N ASN A 135 -6.93 -4.24 -6.90
CA ASN A 135 -7.78 -3.07 -6.70
C ASN A 135 -8.37 -2.65 -8.03
N MET A 136 -9.69 -2.76 -8.14
CA MET A 136 -10.46 -2.42 -9.32
C MET A 136 -11.26 -1.15 -9.07
N LYS A 137 -11.33 -0.32 -10.09
CA LYS A 137 -12.13 0.88 -10.09
C LYS A 137 -12.98 0.87 -11.36
N PRO A 138 -14.20 0.29 -11.30
CA PRO A 138 -15.05 0.15 -12.48
C PRO A 138 -15.39 1.51 -13.09
N GLY A 139 -15.58 1.52 -14.41
CA GLY A 139 -16.00 2.72 -15.11
C GLY A 139 -17.34 3.22 -14.60
N PHE A 140 -17.51 4.53 -14.49
CA PHE A 140 -18.70 5.26 -14.00
C PHE A 140 -19.08 5.01 -12.52
N LYS A 141 -18.58 3.95 -11.88
CA LYS A 141 -19.03 3.51 -10.54
C LYS A 141 -17.95 3.54 -9.50
N GLY A 142 -16.66 3.46 -9.89
CA GLY A 142 -15.54 3.38 -8.96
C GLY A 142 -15.48 4.58 -8.02
N LYS A 143 -15.52 4.34 -6.71
CA LYS A 143 -15.49 5.39 -5.69
C LYS A 143 -14.08 5.79 -5.34
N GLU A 144 -13.97 6.95 -4.68
CA GLU A 144 -12.71 7.47 -4.17
C GLU A 144 -12.09 6.57 -3.09
N PHE A 145 -10.77 6.70 -2.94
CA PHE A 145 -10.03 6.36 -1.73
C PHE A 145 -9.52 7.67 -1.13
N TYR A 146 -10.02 8.01 0.05
CA TYR A 146 -9.68 9.29 0.65
C TYR A 146 -8.21 9.33 1.12
N TRP A 147 -7.70 10.52 1.32
CA TRP A 147 -6.32 10.77 1.72
C TRP A 147 -5.96 10.09 3.03
N HIS A 148 -4.88 9.33 3.04
CA HIS A 148 -4.35 8.63 4.20
C HIS A 148 -2.87 8.31 4.03
N SER A 149 -2.24 7.97 5.13
CA SER A 149 -0.95 7.27 5.17
C SER A 149 -1.22 5.83 5.57
N ASP A 150 -0.65 4.90 4.84
CA ASP A 150 -0.76 3.47 5.15
C ASP A 150 -0.15 3.17 6.53
N PHE A 151 1.02 3.76 6.82
CA PHE A 151 1.73 3.55 8.08
C PHE A 151 0.90 3.93 9.30
N GLU A 152 0.13 5.01 9.26
CA GLU A 152 -0.73 5.41 10.38
C GLU A 152 -1.67 4.27 10.79
N THR A 153 -2.32 3.66 9.81
CA THR A 153 -3.22 2.53 10.04
C THR A 153 -2.47 1.26 10.44
N TRP A 154 -1.36 0.95 9.80
CA TRP A 154 -0.58 -0.25 10.13
C TRP A 154 0.07 -0.16 11.52
N HIS A 155 0.52 1.03 11.90
CA HIS A 155 1.07 1.26 13.23
C HIS A 155 0.03 1.08 14.33
N VAL A 156 -1.15 1.69 14.17
CA VAL A 156 -2.22 1.68 15.18
C VAL A 156 -2.94 0.33 15.24
N GLU A 157 -3.37 -0.19 14.08
CA GLU A 157 -4.26 -1.35 14.01
C GLU A 157 -3.54 -2.69 13.83
N ASP A 158 -2.33 -2.68 13.24
CA ASP A 158 -1.55 -3.90 13.01
C ASP A 158 -0.35 -4.05 13.94
N GLY A 159 0.05 -2.97 14.61
CA GLY A 159 1.23 -2.99 15.48
C GLY A 159 2.54 -2.95 14.73
N MET A 160 2.60 -2.30 13.54
CA MET A 160 3.83 -2.08 12.80
C MET A 160 4.76 -1.15 13.59
N PRO A 161 5.99 -1.59 13.96
CA PRO A 161 6.83 -0.82 14.88
C PRO A 161 7.38 0.49 14.30
N GLY A 162 7.85 0.46 13.05
CA GLY A 162 8.53 1.58 12.39
C GLY A 162 8.17 1.73 10.92
N MET A 163 8.60 2.83 10.31
CA MET A 163 8.38 3.13 8.90
C MET A 163 9.38 2.38 8.00
N ARG A 164 9.33 1.03 8.01
CA ARG A 164 10.23 0.18 7.23
C ARG A 164 9.45 -0.80 6.34
N ALA A 165 8.47 -0.23 5.62
CA ALA A 165 7.63 -0.93 4.65
C ALA A 165 7.40 -0.04 3.42
N LEU A 166 7.07 -0.65 2.30
CA LEU A 166 6.68 0.07 1.09
C LEU A 166 5.57 -0.65 0.34
N SER A 167 4.78 0.12 -0.37
CA SER A 167 3.77 -0.37 -1.31
C SER A 167 4.30 -0.32 -2.74
N CYS A 168 4.03 -1.38 -3.48
CA CYS A 168 4.28 -1.49 -4.91
C CYS A 168 2.94 -1.61 -5.63
N SER A 169 2.64 -0.72 -6.57
CA SER A 169 1.44 -0.75 -7.41
C SER A 169 1.80 -1.08 -8.83
N VAL A 170 1.44 -2.27 -9.31
CA VAL A 170 1.58 -2.69 -10.72
C VAL A 170 0.32 -2.28 -11.46
N LEU A 171 0.47 -1.47 -12.51
CA LEU A 171 -0.63 -0.96 -13.32
C LEU A 171 -1.02 -1.99 -14.38
N LEU A 172 -2.22 -2.55 -14.28
CA LEU A 172 -2.75 -3.51 -15.27
C LEU A 172 -3.58 -2.85 -16.37
N THR A 173 -3.93 -1.59 -16.20
CA THR A 173 -4.60 -0.75 -17.19
C THR A 173 -3.88 0.59 -17.29
N ASP A 174 -4.03 1.30 -18.39
CA ASP A 174 -3.58 2.69 -18.47
C ASP A 174 -4.22 3.52 -17.36
N ASN A 175 -3.40 4.12 -16.51
CA ASN A 175 -3.86 5.07 -15.52
C ASN A 175 -3.77 6.48 -16.12
N ASN A 176 -4.92 7.17 -16.21
CA ASN A 176 -5.01 8.51 -16.77
C ASN A 176 -5.72 9.46 -15.79
N ALA A 177 -5.73 10.75 -16.10
CA ALA A 177 -6.31 11.76 -15.22
C ALA A 177 -7.82 11.59 -14.96
N CYS A 178 -8.53 10.79 -15.78
CA CYS A 178 -9.99 10.66 -15.73
C CYS A 178 -10.48 9.39 -15.02
N ASN A 179 -9.65 8.33 -14.92
CA ASN A 179 -10.08 7.05 -14.36
C ASN A 179 -9.67 6.83 -12.90
N GLY A 180 -9.39 7.92 -12.18
CA GLY A 180 -9.09 7.94 -10.75
C GLY A 180 -7.74 7.31 -10.41
N PRO A 181 -6.63 7.79 -10.98
CA PRO A 181 -5.28 7.29 -10.68
C PRO A 181 -4.93 7.48 -9.20
N LEU A 182 -3.93 6.74 -8.73
CA LEU A 182 -3.30 7.01 -7.45
C LEU A 182 -2.73 8.43 -7.45
N MET A 183 -2.96 9.20 -6.39
CA MET A 183 -2.40 10.52 -6.18
C MET A 183 -1.51 10.49 -4.94
N LEU A 184 -0.32 11.04 -5.06
CA LEU A 184 0.68 11.11 -4.00
C LEU A 184 1.05 12.56 -3.72
N VAL A 185 1.37 12.87 -2.46
CA VAL A 185 1.91 14.17 -2.06
C VAL A 185 3.42 14.04 -1.89
N PRO A 186 4.25 14.55 -2.83
CA PRO A 186 5.70 14.48 -2.74
C PRO A 186 6.24 15.06 -1.43
N GLY A 187 7.19 14.37 -0.80
CA GLY A 187 7.82 14.79 0.46
C GLY A 187 6.98 14.59 1.72
N SER A 188 5.70 14.23 1.61
CA SER A 188 4.80 14.06 2.75
C SER A 188 5.24 12.96 3.72
N HIS A 189 5.96 11.96 3.26
CA HIS A 189 6.50 10.86 4.06
C HIS A 189 7.52 11.30 5.11
N GLN A 190 8.08 12.51 5.00
CA GLN A 190 8.99 13.09 5.99
C GLN A 190 8.27 13.56 7.26
N GLN A 191 6.95 13.60 7.24
CA GLN A 191 6.13 14.05 8.36
C GLN A 191 5.02 13.03 8.63
N PHE A 192 4.89 12.62 9.89
CA PHE A 192 3.77 11.79 10.32
C PHE A 192 2.62 12.69 10.78
N ILE A 193 1.43 12.45 10.26
CA ILE A 193 0.22 13.15 10.69
C ILE A 193 -0.54 12.24 11.67
N SER A 194 -0.56 12.62 12.94
CA SER A 194 -1.41 11.92 13.90
C SER A 194 -2.88 12.26 13.65
N CYS A 195 -3.73 11.24 13.63
CA CYS A 195 -5.16 11.39 13.39
C CYS A 195 -5.94 11.43 14.70
N GLN A 196 -7.11 12.06 14.68
CA GLN A 196 -8.01 12.14 15.82
C GLN A 196 -8.94 10.91 15.90
N GLY A 197 -9.55 10.75 17.07
CA GLY A 197 -10.58 9.76 17.33
C GLY A 197 -10.01 8.48 17.93
N ILE A 198 -10.91 7.60 18.33
CA ILE A 198 -10.60 6.28 18.87
C ILE A 198 -11.13 5.26 17.90
N THR A 199 -10.27 4.33 17.46
CA THR A 199 -10.65 3.27 16.53
C THR A 199 -11.75 2.40 17.14
N PRO A 200 -12.93 2.29 16.51
CA PRO A 200 -13.96 1.38 16.96
C PRO A 200 -13.56 -0.08 16.78
N ASP A 201 -14.12 -0.96 17.58
CA ASP A 201 -13.96 -2.39 17.38
C ASP A 201 -14.36 -2.82 15.96
N GLU A 202 -13.58 -3.71 15.37
CA GLU A 202 -13.78 -4.23 14.00
C GLU A 202 -13.92 -3.12 12.92
N HIS A 203 -13.30 -1.97 13.15
CA HIS A 203 -13.38 -0.81 12.24
C HIS A 203 -13.05 -1.17 10.78
N TYR A 204 -12.14 -2.12 10.55
CA TYR A 204 -11.76 -2.58 9.21
C TYR A 204 -12.95 -3.00 8.33
N LYS A 205 -14.04 -3.50 8.90
CA LYS A 205 -15.25 -3.87 8.15
C LYS A 205 -15.90 -2.68 7.42
N LYS A 206 -15.70 -1.47 7.94
CA LYS A 206 -16.18 -0.21 7.34
C LYS A 206 -15.08 0.49 6.55
N SER A 207 -13.87 0.57 7.08
CA SER A 207 -12.77 1.34 6.49
C SER A 207 -12.33 0.81 5.13
N LEU A 208 -12.46 -0.49 4.86
CA LEU A 208 -12.19 -1.08 3.53
C LEU A 208 -13.15 -0.58 2.44
N LYS A 209 -14.33 -0.10 2.83
CA LYS A 209 -15.32 0.52 1.92
C LYS A 209 -15.22 2.04 1.91
N LYS A 210 -15.09 2.65 3.09
CA LYS A 210 -14.96 4.09 3.29
C LYS A 210 -14.13 4.36 4.54
N GLN A 211 -12.99 5.00 4.38
CA GLN A 211 -12.12 5.33 5.50
C GLN A 211 -12.65 6.57 6.24
N GLU A 212 -12.90 6.41 7.54
CA GLU A 212 -13.41 7.48 8.41
C GLU A 212 -12.43 7.79 9.56
N TYR A 213 -11.59 6.84 9.95
CA TYR A 213 -10.51 6.98 10.94
C TYR A 213 -9.15 6.80 10.27
N GLY A 214 -8.11 7.35 10.84
CA GLY A 214 -6.78 7.38 10.22
C GLY A 214 -6.72 8.31 9.01
N VAL A 215 -7.62 9.29 8.99
CA VAL A 215 -7.72 10.32 7.96
C VAL A 215 -7.13 11.61 8.53
N PRO A 216 -6.18 12.25 7.84
CA PRO A 216 -5.61 13.52 8.30
C PRO A 216 -6.67 14.61 8.33
N ASP A 217 -6.55 15.54 9.27
CA ASP A 217 -7.39 16.70 9.29
C ASP A 217 -7.15 17.62 8.07
N PRO A 218 -8.15 18.41 7.64
CA PRO A 218 -8.03 19.22 6.43
C PRO A 218 -6.92 20.28 6.47
N VAL A 219 -6.51 20.73 7.66
CA VAL A 219 -5.45 21.74 7.80
C VAL A 219 -4.10 21.10 7.55
N SER A 220 -3.82 19.96 8.18
CA SER A 220 -2.61 19.18 7.95
C SER A 220 -2.48 18.74 6.50
N LEU A 221 -3.57 18.24 5.91
CA LEU A 221 -3.58 17.81 4.51
C LEU A 221 -3.30 18.98 3.55
N ARG A 222 -3.92 20.15 3.79
CA ARG A 222 -3.66 21.35 3.00
C ARG A 222 -2.20 21.76 3.07
N LEU A 223 -1.61 21.76 4.27
CA LEU A 223 -0.21 22.13 4.46
C LEU A 223 0.73 21.22 3.67
N LEU A 224 0.52 19.89 3.73
CA LEU A 224 1.29 18.93 2.95
C LEU A 224 1.15 19.19 1.45
N ALA A 225 -0.07 19.43 0.97
CA ALA A 225 -0.34 19.69 -0.44
C ALA A 225 0.23 21.03 -0.93
N GLU A 226 0.26 22.05 -0.08
CA GLU A 226 0.90 23.34 -0.39
C GLU A 226 2.43 23.21 -0.45
N GLN A 227 3.02 22.36 0.36
CA GLN A 227 4.47 22.11 0.36
C GLN A 227 4.94 21.26 -0.82
N GLY A 228 4.26 20.13 -1.08
CA GLY A 228 4.69 19.12 -2.05
C GLY A 228 3.92 19.12 -3.37
N GLY A 229 2.77 19.77 -3.43
CA GLY A 229 1.81 19.59 -4.51
C GLY A 229 1.07 18.26 -4.41
N ILE A 230 0.28 17.96 -5.42
CA ILE A 230 -0.39 16.67 -5.59
C ILE A 230 0.01 16.10 -6.94
N ARG A 231 0.57 14.90 -6.98
CA ARG A 231 1.00 14.24 -8.22
C ARG A 231 0.14 13.01 -8.52
N PRO A 232 -0.69 13.05 -9.56
CA PRO A 232 -1.38 11.85 -10.03
C PRO A 232 -0.40 10.92 -10.75
N MET A 233 -0.44 9.63 -10.43
CA MET A 233 0.38 8.58 -11.04
C MET A 233 -0.28 8.11 -12.34
N THR A 234 -0.09 8.89 -13.39
CA THR A 234 -0.58 8.58 -14.74
C THR A 234 0.53 7.94 -15.54
N ALA A 235 0.29 6.72 -16.03
CA ALA A 235 1.24 5.96 -16.83
C ALA A 235 0.51 4.85 -17.60
N LYS A 236 1.23 4.23 -18.55
CA LYS A 236 0.76 3.07 -19.28
C LYS A 236 0.71 1.83 -18.40
N ALA A 237 -0.15 0.89 -18.77
CA ALA A 237 -0.14 -0.46 -18.22
C ALA A 237 1.26 -1.07 -18.35
N GLY A 238 1.68 -1.86 -17.35
CA GLY A 238 3.05 -2.38 -17.23
C GLY A 238 4.00 -1.50 -16.43
N SER A 239 3.60 -0.26 -16.13
CA SER A 239 4.35 0.59 -15.20
C SER A 239 4.15 0.17 -13.75
N VAL A 240 5.11 0.52 -12.89
CA VAL A 240 5.10 0.21 -11.46
C VAL A 240 5.37 1.47 -10.64
N VAL A 241 4.55 1.71 -9.63
CA VAL A 241 4.76 2.78 -8.66
C VAL A 241 5.15 2.18 -7.32
N PHE A 242 6.37 2.47 -6.85
CA PHE A 242 6.80 2.19 -5.48
C PHE A 242 6.58 3.43 -4.63
N PHE A 243 5.95 3.29 -3.47
CA PHE A 243 5.78 4.40 -2.54
C PHE A 243 5.95 3.97 -1.10
N GLU A 244 6.53 4.86 -0.35
CA GLU A 244 6.90 4.67 1.05
C GLU A 244 5.64 4.61 1.93
N CYS A 245 5.64 3.80 2.98
CA CYS A 245 4.47 3.50 3.79
C CYS A 245 3.80 4.72 4.44
N ASN A 246 4.54 5.79 4.70
CA ASN A 246 4.00 7.02 5.28
C ASN A 246 3.68 8.11 4.23
N THR A 247 3.89 7.84 2.94
CA THR A 247 3.51 8.80 1.90
C THR A 247 2.01 9.04 1.89
N MET A 248 1.60 10.31 2.02
CA MET A 248 0.20 10.70 1.94
C MET A 248 -0.34 10.46 0.54
N HIS A 249 -1.40 9.66 0.44
CA HIS A 249 -1.96 9.28 -0.85
C HIS A 249 -3.48 9.14 -0.82
N GLY A 250 -4.06 9.13 -2.02
CA GLY A 250 -5.49 8.96 -2.22
C GLY A 250 -5.79 8.71 -3.69
N SER A 251 -7.05 8.59 -4.05
CA SER A 251 -7.47 8.57 -5.46
C SER A 251 -8.90 9.04 -5.62
N ASN A 252 -9.17 9.78 -6.68
CA ASN A 252 -10.52 10.20 -7.05
C ASN A 252 -11.40 9.03 -7.45
N GLY A 253 -12.72 9.24 -7.48
CA GLY A 253 -13.66 8.33 -8.11
C GLY A 253 -13.42 8.21 -9.62
N ASN A 254 -13.95 7.18 -10.24
CA ASN A 254 -13.90 6.96 -11.69
C ASN A 254 -15.26 7.23 -12.31
N ILE A 255 -15.41 8.39 -12.94
CA ILE A 255 -16.59 8.77 -13.74
C ILE A 255 -16.37 8.62 -15.24
N SER A 256 -15.20 8.13 -15.65
CA SER A 256 -14.90 7.80 -17.05
C SER A 256 -15.46 6.41 -17.42
N PRO A 257 -15.62 6.09 -18.73
CA PRO A 257 -16.03 4.76 -19.15
C PRO A 257 -14.93 3.69 -18.96
N TRP A 258 -13.67 4.09 -18.81
CA TRP A 258 -12.51 3.18 -18.74
C TRP A 258 -12.27 2.69 -17.32
N PRO A 259 -12.33 1.38 -17.06
CA PRO A 259 -11.98 0.84 -15.76
C PRO A 259 -10.49 1.02 -15.47
N ARG A 260 -10.14 1.00 -14.19
CA ARG A 260 -8.75 0.95 -13.73
C ARG A 260 -8.55 -0.30 -12.87
N ALA A 261 -7.50 -1.07 -13.17
CA ALA A 261 -7.08 -2.23 -12.39
C ALA A 261 -5.60 -2.13 -12.04
N ASN A 262 -5.27 -2.28 -10.76
CA ASN A 262 -3.89 -2.32 -10.28
C ASN A 262 -3.75 -3.48 -9.27
N VAL A 263 -2.56 -4.09 -9.21
CA VAL A 263 -2.19 -5.02 -8.14
C VAL A 263 -1.24 -4.32 -7.18
N PHE A 264 -1.58 -4.33 -5.90
CA PHE A 264 -0.73 -3.80 -4.83
C PHE A 264 -0.07 -4.94 -4.07
N MET A 265 1.24 -4.84 -3.91
CA MET A 265 2.08 -5.70 -3.08
C MET A 265 2.74 -4.81 -2.02
N VAL A 266 2.50 -5.10 -0.75
CA VAL A 266 3.09 -4.38 0.38
C VAL A 266 4.19 -5.23 0.97
N TYR A 267 5.43 -4.81 0.76
CA TYR A 267 6.61 -5.42 1.33
C TYR A 267 6.94 -4.78 2.68
N ASN A 268 7.08 -5.59 3.70
CA ASN A 268 7.58 -5.15 5.00
C ASN A 268 8.91 -5.85 5.30
N SER A 269 9.82 -5.12 5.96
CA SER A 269 11.10 -5.65 6.40
C SER A 269 10.92 -6.78 7.41
N MET A 270 11.76 -7.82 7.32
CA MET A 270 11.85 -8.86 8.36
C MET A 270 12.32 -8.30 9.71
N GLU A 271 12.95 -7.12 9.71
CA GLU A 271 13.35 -6.41 10.93
C GLU A 271 12.25 -5.44 11.45
N ASN A 272 11.06 -5.47 10.85
CA ASN A 272 9.91 -4.63 11.19
C ASN A 272 8.62 -5.47 11.31
N THR A 273 8.74 -6.70 11.81
CA THR A 273 7.59 -7.60 11.98
C THR A 273 6.58 -7.02 12.96
N LEU A 274 5.31 -7.35 12.73
CA LEU A 274 4.22 -6.80 13.52
C LEU A 274 4.28 -7.25 14.98
N GLU A 275 4.03 -6.32 15.87
CA GLU A 275 3.81 -6.51 17.29
C GLU A 275 2.30 -6.57 17.63
N ALA A 276 1.96 -6.54 18.90
CA ALA A 276 0.57 -6.33 19.32
C ALA A 276 0.10 -4.94 18.89
N PRO A 277 -1.14 -4.79 18.38
CA PRO A 277 -1.69 -3.49 18.05
C PRO A 277 -1.64 -2.51 19.21
N ARG A 278 -1.50 -1.23 18.89
CA ARG A 278 -1.43 -0.17 19.89
C ARG A 278 -2.78 -0.01 20.62
N TYR A 279 -2.73 0.56 21.77
CA TYR A 279 -3.90 0.96 22.58
C TYR A 279 -4.89 -0.17 22.93
N GLY A 280 -4.44 -1.43 22.92
CA GLY A 280 -5.25 -2.59 23.27
C GLY A 280 -6.27 -3.01 22.20
N LEU A 281 -6.12 -2.53 20.98
CA LEU A 281 -6.96 -2.94 19.86
C LEU A 281 -6.79 -4.42 19.55
N ALA A 282 -7.87 -5.06 19.11
CA ALA A 282 -7.77 -6.37 18.49
C ALA A 282 -7.08 -6.27 17.11
N PRO A 283 -6.18 -7.18 16.76
CA PRO A 283 -5.49 -7.14 15.48
C PRO A 283 -6.47 -7.31 14.32
N ARG A 284 -6.18 -6.65 13.20
CA ARG A 284 -6.92 -6.88 11.96
C ARG A 284 -6.74 -8.33 11.47
N PRO A 285 -7.69 -8.88 10.70
CA PRO A 285 -7.60 -10.25 10.18
C PRO A 285 -6.35 -10.50 9.33
N GLU A 286 -5.89 -11.74 9.34
CA GLU A 286 -4.73 -12.24 8.57
C GLU A 286 -4.79 -11.88 7.08
N TYR A 287 -5.98 -11.87 6.49
CA TYR A 287 -6.12 -11.55 5.06
C TYR A 287 -5.89 -10.06 4.74
N ILE A 288 -5.90 -9.18 5.75
CA ILE A 288 -5.59 -7.75 5.62
C ILE A 288 -4.13 -7.48 5.98
N ALA A 289 -3.62 -8.15 7.02
CA ALA A 289 -2.27 -7.96 7.50
C ALA A 289 -1.67 -9.28 7.97
N THR A 290 -0.63 -9.76 7.30
CA THR A 290 0.09 -10.99 7.66
C THR A 290 0.70 -10.85 9.05
N ARG A 291 0.34 -11.78 9.97
CA ARG A 291 0.82 -11.73 11.36
C ARG A 291 1.07 -13.06 12.04
N LYS A 292 0.55 -14.15 11.48
CA LYS A 292 0.73 -15.49 12.08
C LYS A 292 2.12 -16.04 11.83
N GLN A 293 2.64 -15.81 10.63
CA GLN A 293 3.95 -16.29 10.21
C GLN A 293 4.60 -15.29 9.27
N PHE A 294 5.76 -14.79 9.64
CA PHE A 294 6.56 -13.91 8.80
C PHE A 294 7.58 -14.76 8.06
N THR A 295 7.36 -14.97 6.76
CA THR A 295 8.23 -15.77 5.90
C THR A 295 8.91 -14.86 4.89
N PRO A 296 10.24 -14.82 4.84
CA PRO A 296 10.95 -14.07 3.82
C PRO A 296 10.54 -14.54 2.42
N LEU A 297 10.26 -13.59 1.53
CA LEU A 297 10.01 -13.88 0.13
C LEU A 297 11.33 -14.18 -0.57
N VAL A 298 11.34 -15.20 -1.41
CA VAL A 298 12.49 -15.62 -2.22
C VAL A 298 12.26 -15.19 -3.66
N PRO A 299 13.17 -14.40 -4.27
CA PRO A 299 13.08 -14.06 -5.68
C PRO A 299 13.01 -15.31 -6.56
N LEU A 300 12.24 -15.24 -7.64
CA LEU A 300 12.02 -16.41 -8.53
C LEU A 300 13.30 -16.99 -9.12
N GLU A 301 14.29 -16.18 -9.39
CA GLU A 301 15.60 -16.59 -9.90
C GLU A 301 16.43 -17.35 -8.86
N GLU A 302 16.29 -17.04 -7.56
CA GLU A 302 16.98 -17.74 -6.48
C GLU A 302 16.32 -19.09 -6.16
N ALA A 303 15.00 -19.20 -6.36
CA ALA A 303 14.25 -20.44 -6.11
C ALA A 303 14.59 -21.58 -7.09
N VAL A 304 15.18 -21.27 -8.26
CA VAL A 304 15.58 -22.27 -9.29
C VAL A 304 16.95 -22.90 -8.96
N THR A 305 17.72 -22.26 -8.07
CA THR A 305 19.10 -22.69 -7.73
C THR A 305 19.21 -23.44 -6.39
N ALA A 306 18.10 -23.58 -5.66
CA ALA A 306 17.98 -24.29 -4.39
C ALA A 306 17.24 -25.62 -4.55
#